data_a49417b229567aa659780cb9571a74bd
#
_entry.id   a49417b229567aa659780cb9571a74bd
#
_cell.length_a   1.000
_cell.length_b   1.000
_cell.length_c   1.000
_cell.angle_alpha   90.00
_cell.angle_beta   90.00
_cell.angle_gamma   90.00
#
_symmetry.space_group_name_H-M   'P 1'
#
loop_
_entity.id
_entity.type
_entity.pdbx_description
1 polymer ?
#
loop_
_entity_poly.entity_id
_entity_poly.type
_entity_poly.pdbx_seq_one_letter_code
_entity_poly.pdbx_strand_id
1 'polypeptide(L)'
;MPKIAIIGTTAWGITLGVLLSRKKLEVNLWARTEQEAAEFNSNKPNSIIPAGVQLPSTLSVTSSLDEAFKNAQAVILAVPSQSMRHNIRLVAKHLNSSMLIVSAAKGLEIESRKRMSLVIADEIPPSFKQNICVISGPNLAQEIINGLPSATVIAADNEAIARKAQKLFTSPALCVYTHTDVIGVELGGSLKNIIALGAGIADGLGYGDNAKAALITRGLTEITALGVALGANPLTFSGLTGLGDLIATCSSTLSRNHYVGVELAKGRSLQEITNSMTGVAEGVSTTLVVCKL
;
A
#
# COMPACT_ATOMS: atom_id res chain seq x y z
N MET A 1 -24.44 8.92 -4.30
CA MET A 1 -23.55 7.88 -3.75
C MET A 1 -22.23 8.52 -3.34
N PRO A 2 -21.53 8.02 -2.33
CA PRO A 2 -20.20 8.55 -2.00
C PRO A 2 -19.26 8.39 -3.18
N LYS A 3 -18.51 9.43 -3.52
CA LYS A 3 -17.53 9.43 -4.59
C LYS A 3 -16.12 9.38 -4.01
N ILE A 4 -15.25 8.56 -4.58
CA ILE A 4 -13.91 8.28 -4.08
C ILE A 4 -12.91 8.65 -5.18
N ALA A 5 -11.92 9.45 -4.83
CA ALA A 5 -10.75 9.68 -5.68
C ALA A 5 -9.64 8.70 -5.30
N ILE A 6 -9.01 8.04 -6.27
CA ILE A 6 -7.82 7.22 -6.05
C ILE A 6 -6.69 7.81 -6.88
N ILE A 7 -5.57 8.06 -6.23
CA ILE A 7 -4.36 8.58 -6.86
C ILE A 7 -3.38 7.44 -7.03
N GLY A 8 -3.11 7.08 -8.29
CA GLY A 8 -2.17 6.03 -8.67
C GLY A 8 -2.81 4.81 -9.31
N THR A 9 -2.50 4.60 -10.58
CA THR A 9 -2.86 3.45 -11.43
C THR A 9 -1.97 2.22 -11.17
N THR A 10 -1.54 2.06 -9.92
CA THR A 10 -0.78 0.88 -9.48
C THR A 10 -1.69 -0.34 -9.35
N ALA A 11 -1.13 -1.54 -9.32
CA ALA A 11 -1.91 -2.76 -9.08
C ALA A 11 -2.78 -2.65 -7.81
N TRP A 12 -2.25 -2.02 -6.75
CA TRP A 12 -3.00 -1.81 -5.51
C TRP A 12 -4.09 -0.74 -5.65
N GLY A 13 -3.81 0.37 -6.33
CA GLY A 13 -4.81 1.42 -6.59
C GLY A 13 -5.99 0.91 -7.42
N ILE A 14 -5.71 0.14 -8.47
CA ILE A 14 -6.73 -0.51 -9.30
C ILE A 14 -7.55 -1.52 -8.48
N THR A 15 -6.87 -2.35 -7.68
CA THR A 15 -7.55 -3.33 -6.82
C THR A 15 -8.51 -2.66 -5.84
N LEU A 16 -8.08 -1.57 -5.19
CA LEU A 16 -8.95 -0.78 -4.32
C LEU A 16 -10.10 -0.15 -5.08
N GLY A 17 -9.84 0.35 -6.29
CA GLY A 17 -10.87 0.89 -7.18
C GLY A 17 -11.95 -0.14 -7.51
N VAL A 18 -11.54 -1.32 -7.94
CA VAL A 18 -12.46 -2.43 -8.25
C VAL A 18 -13.25 -2.87 -7.01
N LEU A 19 -12.57 -3.03 -5.86
CA LEU A 19 -13.20 -3.42 -4.60
C LEU A 19 -14.29 -2.43 -4.18
N LEU A 20 -14.00 -1.14 -4.21
CA LEU A 20 -14.94 -0.09 -3.82
C LEU A 20 -16.09 0.03 -4.82
N SER A 21 -15.81 -0.11 -6.12
CA SER A 21 -16.82 -0.08 -7.17
C SER A 21 -17.76 -1.29 -7.11
N ARG A 22 -17.27 -2.47 -6.73
CA ARG A 22 -18.15 -3.64 -6.46
C ARG A 22 -19.13 -3.40 -5.32
N LYS A 23 -18.87 -2.44 -4.43
CA LYS A 23 -19.80 -1.95 -3.40
C LYS A 23 -20.79 -0.90 -3.93
N LYS A 24 -20.83 -0.66 -5.24
CA LYS A 24 -21.65 0.36 -5.91
C LYS A 24 -21.27 1.81 -5.53
N LEU A 25 -20.01 2.04 -5.10
CA LEU A 25 -19.46 3.38 -4.91
C LEU A 25 -18.96 3.91 -6.26
N GLU A 26 -19.10 5.21 -6.48
CA GLU A 26 -18.47 5.87 -7.63
C GLU A 26 -16.99 6.09 -7.34
N VAL A 27 -16.12 5.58 -8.19
CA VAL A 27 -14.68 5.67 -8.02
C VAL A 27 -14.05 6.30 -9.25
N ASN A 28 -13.30 7.38 -9.04
CA ASN A 28 -12.43 7.97 -10.06
C ASN A 28 -10.98 7.62 -9.73
N LEU A 29 -10.35 6.88 -10.61
CA LEU A 29 -8.92 6.59 -10.57
C LEU A 29 -8.20 7.63 -11.41
N TRP A 30 -7.27 8.37 -10.80
CA TRP A 30 -6.48 9.36 -11.51
C TRP A 30 -5.24 8.73 -12.16
N ALA A 31 -5.14 8.87 -13.47
CA ALA A 31 -4.00 8.51 -14.30
C ALA A 31 -3.16 9.76 -14.59
N ARG A 32 -1.83 9.60 -14.72
CA ARG A 32 -0.92 10.72 -14.94
C ARG A 32 -1.04 11.37 -16.31
N THR A 33 -1.48 10.60 -17.31
CA THR A 33 -1.59 11.05 -18.70
C THR A 33 -2.93 10.65 -19.29
N GLU A 34 -3.39 11.40 -20.31
CA GLU A 34 -4.59 11.05 -21.07
C GLU A 34 -4.47 9.70 -21.77
N GLN A 35 -3.26 9.38 -22.26
CA GLN A 35 -2.99 8.10 -22.89
C GLN A 35 -3.22 6.96 -21.91
N GLU A 36 -2.67 7.03 -20.68
CA GLU A 36 -2.86 6.03 -19.63
C GLU A 36 -4.35 5.88 -19.29
N ALA A 37 -5.09 6.97 -19.16
CA ALA A 37 -6.52 6.95 -18.90
C ALA A 37 -7.30 6.30 -20.07
N ALA A 38 -6.97 6.63 -21.31
CA ALA A 38 -7.59 6.05 -22.51
C ALA A 38 -7.31 4.54 -22.63
N GLU A 39 -6.09 4.09 -22.33
CA GLU A 39 -5.74 2.66 -22.32
C GLU A 39 -6.59 1.88 -21.33
N PHE A 40 -6.79 2.40 -20.11
CA PHE A 40 -7.66 1.77 -19.12
C PHE A 40 -9.13 1.73 -19.56
N ASN A 41 -9.63 2.81 -20.14
CA ASN A 41 -11.02 2.91 -20.57
C ASN A 41 -11.32 2.15 -21.88
N SER A 42 -10.29 1.72 -22.62
CA SER A 42 -10.44 1.04 -23.92
C SER A 42 -10.82 -0.44 -23.83
N ASN A 43 -11.00 -1.01 -22.63
CA ASN A 43 -11.22 -2.44 -22.36
C ASN A 43 -10.17 -3.38 -22.99
N LYS A 44 -9.00 -2.87 -23.37
CA LYS A 44 -7.90 -3.70 -23.85
C LYS A 44 -7.24 -4.45 -22.69
N PRO A 45 -6.68 -5.63 -22.95
CA PRO A 45 -5.90 -6.32 -21.93
C PRO A 45 -4.82 -5.40 -21.36
N ASN A 46 -4.89 -5.14 -20.06
CA ASN A 46 -3.90 -4.33 -19.34
C ASN A 46 -3.05 -5.28 -18.49
N SER A 47 -1.74 -5.16 -18.56
CA SER A 47 -0.79 -6.02 -17.83
C SER A 47 -0.94 -5.96 -16.30
N ILE A 48 -1.63 -4.95 -15.78
CA ILE A 48 -1.84 -4.74 -14.34
C ILE A 48 -3.16 -5.39 -13.87
N ILE A 49 -4.14 -5.55 -14.78
CA ILE A 49 -5.43 -6.16 -14.48
C ILE A 49 -5.37 -7.63 -14.83
N PRO A 50 -5.59 -8.55 -13.87
CA PRO A 50 -5.60 -9.98 -14.19
C PRO A 50 -6.61 -10.32 -15.27
N ALA A 51 -6.26 -11.30 -16.12
CA ALA A 51 -7.17 -11.79 -17.16
C ALA A 51 -8.50 -12.25 -16.54
N GLY A 52 -9.62 -11.86 -17.16
CA GLY A 52 -10.97 -12.20 -16.68
C GLY A 52 -11.57 -11.24 -15.64
N VAL A 53 -10.80 -10.29 -15.12
CA VAL A 53 -11.34 -9.25 -14.22
C VAL A 53 -12.02 -8.17 -15.06
N GLN A 54 -13.34 -8.06 -14.92
CA GLN A 54 -14.10 -6.97 -15.51
C GLN A 54 -14.09 -5.75 -14.60
N LEU A 55 -13.80 -4.58 -15.15
CA LEU A 55 -13.90 -3.31 -14.43
C LEU A 55 -15.38 -2.95 -14.25
N PRO A 56 -15.83 -2.67 -13.02
CA PRO A 56 -17.19 -2.22 -12.77
C PRO A 56 -17.48 -0.89 -13.46
N SER A 57 -18.72 -0.68 -13.94
CA SER A 57 -19.15 0.55 -14.61
C SER A 57 -19.10 1.81 -13.72
N THR A 58 -19.01 1.63 -12.40
CA THR A 58 -18.85 2.72 -11.42
C THR A 58 -17.40 3.12 -11.18
N LEU A 59 -16.44 2.45 -11.85
CA LEU A 59 -15.02 2.80 -11.87
C LEU A 59 -14.72 3.53 -13.18
N SER A 60 -14.28 4.77 -13.08
CA SER A 60 -13.78 5.55 -14.22
C SER A 60 -12.32 5.93 -14.01
N VAL A 61 -11.59 6.07 -15.12
CA VAL A 61 -10.19 6.51 -15.10
C VAL A 61 -10.10 7.84 -15.86
N THR A 62 -9.50 8.84 -15.23
CA THR A 62 -9.36 10.19 -15.81
C THR A 62 -7.95 10.74 -15.53
N SER A 63 -7.45 11.57 -16.44
CA SER A 63 -6.23 12.36 -16.25
C SER A 63 -6.49 13.72 -15.60
N SER A 64 -7.75 14.13 -15.49
CA SER A 64 -8.15 15.38 -14.87
C SER A 64 -8.30 15.23 -13.36
N LEU A 65 -7.53 15.98 -12.57
CA LEU A 65 -7.69 16.04 -11.12
C LEU A 65 -9.04 16.65 -10.72
N ASP A 66 -9.53 17.67 -11.46
CA ASP A 66 -10.82 18.29 -11.19
C ASP A 66 -11.96 17.28 -11.32
N GLU A 67 -11.92 16.41 -12.32
CA GLU A 67 -12.90 15.31 -12.47
C GLU A 67 -12.74 14.26 -11.39
N ALA A 68 -11.49 13.85 -11.10
CA ALA A 68 -11.21 12.85 -10.09
C ALA A 68 -11.76 13.24 -8.71
N PHE A 69 -11.62 14.53 -8.34
CA PHE A 69 -12.03 15.06 -7.04
C PHE A 69 -13.47 15.62 -7.01
N LYS A 70 -14.16 15.72 -8.14
CA LYS A 70 -15.53 16.26 -8.19
C LYS A 70 -16.46 15.50 -7.26
N ASN A 71 -16.90 16.14 -6.17
CA ASN A 71 -17.76 15.58 -5.12
C ASN A 71 -17.11 14.41 -4.33
N ALA A 72 -15.80 14.28 -4.34
CA ALA A 72 -15.10 13.23 -3.60
C ALA A 72 -15.24 13.43 -2.08
N GLN A 73 -15.56 12.34 -1.37
CA GLN A 73 -15.66 12.30 0.10
C GLN A 73 -14.44 11.62 0.73
N ALA A 74 -13.64 10.94 -0.08
CA ALA A 74 -12.38 10.36 0.31
C ALA A 74 -11.38 10.41 -0.83
N VAL A 75 -10.10 10.54 -0.48
CA VAL A 75 -8.97 10.34 -1.39
C VAL A 75 -8.12 9.19 -0.89
N ILE A 76 -7.73 8.29 -1.78
CA ILE A 76 -6.85 7.16 -1.50
C ILE A 76 -5.55 7.37 -2.27
N LEU A 77 -4.44 7.46 -1.54
CA LEU A 77 -3.10 7.63 -2.09
C LEU A 77 -2.46 6.23 -2.22
N ALA A 78 -2.55 5.65 -3.41
CA ALA A 78 -2.04 4.31 -3.74
C ALA A 78 -0.82 4.39 -4.67
N VAL A 79 0.09 5.28 -4.36
CA VAL A 79 1.33 5.57 -5.12
C VAL A 79 2.55 4.93 -4.45
N PRO A 80 3.67 4.74 -5.15
CA PRO A 80 4.93 4.38 -4.52
C PRO A 80 5.33 5.37 -3.43
N SER A 81 5.95 4.88 -2.34
CA SER A 81 6.29 5.68 -1.16
C SER A 81 7.14 6.91 -1.52
N GLN A 82 8.11 6.75 -2.43
CA GLN A 82 8.99 7.84 -2.86
C GLN A 82 8.28 8.91 -3.73
N SER A 83 7.09 8.60 -4.22
CA SER A 83 6.25 9.55 -4.96
C SER A 83 5.18 10.22 -4.11
N MET A 84 5.04 9.84 -2.83
CA MET A 84 3.95 10.31 -1.96
C MET A 84 3.93 11.84 -1.85
N ARG A 85 5.07 12.46 -1.53
CA ARG A 85 5.17 13.91 -1.34
C ARG A 85 4.77 14.68 -2.59
N HIS A 86 5.26 14.25 -3.74
CA HIS A 86 4.91 14.87 -5.02
C HIS A 86 3.39 14.78 -5.27
N ASN A 87 2.80 13.59 -5.08
CA ASN A 87 1.38 13.39 -5.35
C ASN A 87 0.48 14.13 -4.36
N ILE A 88 0.82 14.18 -3.07
CA ILE A 88 0.00 14.94 -2.11
C ILE A 88 0.06 16.45 -2.41
N ARG A 89 1.20 17.01 -2.80
CA ARG A 89 1.31 18.41 -3.24
C ARG A 89 0.41 18.70 -4.44
N LEU A 90 0.37 17.80 -5.41
CA LEU A 90 -0.50 17.93 -6.58
C LEU A 90 -1.99 18.02 -6.22
N VAL A 91 -2.42 17.20 -5.26
CA VAL A 91 -3.84 17.08 -4.92
C VAL A 91 -4.27 17.97 -3.75
N ALA A 92 -3.34 18.61 -3.04
CA ALA A 92 -3.63 19.38 -1.84
C ALA A 92 -4.72 20.45 -2.03
N LYS A 93 -4.73 21.13 -3.17
CA LYS A 93 -5.73 22.16 -3.50
C LYS A 93 -7.15 21.61 -3.72
N HIS A 94 -7.30 20.30 -3.97
CA HIS A 94 -8.59 19.65 -4.16
C HIS A 94 -9.14 19.03 -2.87
N LEU A 95 -8.35 19.01 -1.78
CA LEU A 95 -8.77 18.51 -0.48
C LEU A 95 -9.70 19.49 0.22
N ASN A 96 -10.54 18.98 1.10
CA ASN A 96 -11.34 19.76 2.03
C ASN A 96 -11.36 19.12 3.43
N SER A 97 -11.80 19.88 4.43
CA SER A 97 -11.74 19.49 5.84
C SER A 97 -12.62 18.31 6.23
N SER A 98 -13.58 17.91 5.40
CA SER A 98 -14.48 16.77 5.64
C SER A 98 -14.04 15.49 4.94
N MET A 99 -13.06 15.60 4.04
CA MET A 99 -12.58 14.51 3.20
C MET A 99 -11.71 13.54 4.01
N LEU A 100 -11.96 12.25 3.88
CA LEU A 100 -11.10 11.20 4.40
C LEU A 100 -9.84 11.08 3.53
N ILE A 101 -8.66 11.07 4.14
CA ILE A 101 -7.37 10.95 3.45
C ILE A 101 -6.74 9.61 3.82
N VAL A 102 -6.66 8.68 2.87
CA VAL A 102 -6.20 7.31 3.10
C VAL A 102 -4.83 7.12 2.47
N SER A 103 -3.81 6.86 3.30
CA SER A 103 -2.53 6.35 2.80
C SER A 103 -2.62 4.84 2.59
N ALA A 104 -2.42 4.41 1.35
CA ALA A 104 -2.37 2.99 0.98
C ALA A 104 -0.95 2.54 0.54
N ALA A 105 0.06 3.40 0.74
CA ALA A 105 1.45 3.09 0.46
C ALA A 105 2.14 2.46 1.68
N LYS A 106 3.11 1.58 1.41
CA LYS A 106 3.92 0.91 2.43
C LYS A 106 5.39 1.22 2.19
N GLY A 107 5.97 2.12 2.97
CA GLY A 107 7.36 2.52 2.84
C GLY A 107 7.69 3.74 3.68
N LEU A 108 8.95 4.14 3.63
CA LEU A 108 9.49 5.32 4.27
C LEU A 108 10.10 6.23 3.20
N GLU A 109 9.93 7.53 3.30
CA GLU A 109 10.55 8.49 2.39
C GLU A 109 12.06 8.56 2.63
N ILE A 110 12.87 8.40 1.58
CA ILE A 110 14.35 8.36 1.70
C ILE A 110 14.88 9.70 2.23
N GLU A 111 14.38 10.81 1.74
CA GLU A 111 14.90 12.14 2.05
C GLU A 111 14.64 12.53 3.52
N SER A 112 13.39 12.42 3.97
CA SER A 112 12.99 12.84 5.31
C SER A 112 13.00 11.72 6.35
N ARG A 113 13.10 10.44 5.94
CA ARG A 113 12.95 9.22 6.75
C ARG A 113 11.58 9.10 7.42
N LYS A 114 10.60 9.85 6.94
CA LYS A 114 9.24 9.88 7.50
C LYS A 114 8.36 8.75 6.98
N ARG A 115 7.42 8.33 7.82
CA ARG A 115 6.27 7.50 7.46
C ARG A 115 5.34 8.27 6.53
N MET A 116 4.57 7.58 5.71
CA MET A 116 3.71 8.19 4.70
C MET A 116 2.65 9.12 5.28
N SER A 117 2.06 8.80 6.44
CA SER A 117 1.11 9.69 7.13
C SER A 117 1.74 11.03 7.53
N LEU A 118 3.02 11.03 7.94
CA LEU A 118 3.75 12.26 8.26
C LEU A 118 4.11 13.04 6.99
N VAL A 119 4.49 12.35 5.92
CA VAL A 119 4.73 12.99 4.61
C VAL A 119 3.47 13.69 4.11
N ILE A 120 2.31 13.05 4.25
CA ILE A 120 1.02 13.66 3.90
C ILE A 120 0.75 14.86 4.81
N ALA A 121 0.94 14.72 6.12
CA ALA A 121 0.69 15.78 7.10
C ALA A 121 1.59 17.01 6.93
N ASP A 122 2.79 16.87 6.36
CA ASP A 122 3.67 17.99 6.04
C ASP A 122 3.09 18.91 4.94
N GLU A 123 2.32 18.34 4.01
CA GLU A 123 1.91 19.00 2.76
C GLU A 123 0.45 19.47 2.74
N ILE A 124 -0.29 19.26 3.84
CA ILE A 124 -1.70 19.64 3.93
C ILE A 124 -1.94 20.60 5.11
N PRO A 125 -3.02 21.40 5.08
CA PRO A 125 -3.38 22.28 6.21
C PRO A 125 -3.53 21.50 7.52
N PRO A 126 -3.13 22.06 8.67
CA PRO A 126 -3.26 21.41 9.98
C PRO A 126 -4.67 20.90 10.29
N SER A 127 -5.71 21.62 9.86
CA SER A 127 -7.11 21.24 10.05
C SER A 127 -7.53 19.94 9.33
N PHE A 128 -6.75 19.47 8.37
CA PHE A 128 -7.05 18.24 7.62
C PHE A 128 -6.34 17.00 8.19
N LYS A 129 -5.29 17.20 9.02
CA LYS A 129 -4.45 16.11 9.54
C LYS A 129 -5.22 15.07 10.33
N GLN A 130 -6.27 15.51 11.05
CA GLN A 130 -7.14 14.61 11.82
C GLN A 130 -7.90 13.58 10.95
N ASN A 131 -8.00 13.82 9.63
CA ASN A 131 -8.71 12.94 8.70
C ASN A 131 -7.77 11.94 8.01
N ILE A 132 -6.48 11.94 8.35
CA ILE A 132 -5.53 10.98 7.81
C ILE A 132 -5.78 9.62 8.46
N CYS A 133 -5.86 8.59 7.63
CA CYS A 133 -5.79 7.21 8.07
C CYS A 133 -4.88 6.40 7.14
N VAL A 134 -4.44 5.25 7.60
CA VAL A 134 -3.55 4.36 6.86
C VAL A 134 -4.18 2.98 6.73
N ILE A 135 -3.97 2.31 5.60
CA ILE A 135 -4.40 0.93 5.38
C ILE A 135 -3.18 0.04 5.18
N SER A 136 -3.09 -1.05 5.95
CA SER A 136 -2.01 -2.03 5.87
C SER A 136 -2.48 -3.41 6.33
N GLY A 137 -1.76 -4.46 5.93
CA GLY A 137 -2.09 -5.85 6.25
C GLY A 137 -1.69 -6.79 5.11
N PRO A 138 -1.98 -8.09 5.17
CA PRO A 138 -1.71 -9.05 4.13
C PRO A 138 -2.58 -8.78 2.90
N ASN A 139 -2.13 -7.86 2.04
CA ASN A 139 -2.91 -7.34 0.91
C ASN A 139 -2.18 -7.63 -0.41
N LEU A 140 -2.20 -8.87 -0.85
CA LEU A 140 -1.76 -9.24 -2.19
C LEU A 140 -2.82 -8.80 -3.21
N ALA A 141 -2.50 -7.76 -3.98
CA ALA A 141 -3.45 -7.09 -4.87
C ALA A 141 -4.15 -8.07 -5.83
N GLN A 142 -3.39 -9.02 -6.38
CA GLN A 142 -3.91 -10.02 -7.33
C GLN A 142 -4.94 -10.97 -6.69
N GLU A 143 -4.76 -11.33 -5.43
CA GLU A 143 -5.72 -12.17 -4.71
C GLU A 143 -7.03 -11.41 -4.43
N ILE A 144 -6.90 -10.19 -3.93
CA ILE A 144 -8.06 -9.35 -3.58
C ILE A 144 -8.89 -8.98 -4.81
N ILE A 145 -8.25 -8.62 -5.93
CA ILE A 145 -8.98 -8.26 -7.16
C ILE A 145 -9.74 -9.45 -7.74
N ASN A 146 -9.22 -10.67 -7.55
CA ASN A 146 -9.87 -11.93 -7.90
C ASN A 146 -10.97 -12.35 -6.90
N GLY A 147 -11.18 -11.58 -5.83
CA GLY A 147 -12.24 -11.84 -4.85
C GLY A 147 -11.90 -12.87 -3.79
N LEU A 148 -10.63 -13.25 -3.64
CA LEU A 148 -10.21 -14.16 -2.57
C LEU A 148 -10.35 -13.47 -1.20
N PRO A 149 -10.77 -14.21 -0.16
CA PRO A 149 -10.94 -13.66 1.18
C PRO A 149 -9.64 -13.06 1.71
N SER A 150 -9.73 -11.86 2.26
CA SER A 150 -8.58 -11.15 2.81
C SER A 150 -8.96 -10.33 4.04
N ALA A 151 -7.97 -9.95 4.83
CA ALA A 151 -8.15 -9.06 5.97
C ALA A 151 -7.11 -7.94 5.96
N THR A 152 -7.51 -6.77 6.44
CA THR A 152 -6.63 -5.61 6.51
C THR A 152 -6.89 -4.79 7.77
N VAL A 153 -6.00 -3.87 8.10
CA VAL A 153 -6.15 -2.94 9.21
C VAL A 153 -6.20 -1.52 8.67
N ILE A 154 -7.11 -0.73 9.20
CA ILE A 154 -7.12 0.72 9.04
C ILE A 154 -6.80 1.35 10.39
N ALA A 155 -5.77 2.20 10.40
CA ALA A 155 -5.40 2.96 11.59
C ALA A 155 -5.54 4.45 11.37
N ALA A 156 -6.01 5.14 12.42
CA ALA A 156 -6.05 6.59 12.52
C ALA A 156 -5.92 6.99 14.00
N ASP A 157 -5.36 8.16 14.27
CA ASP A 157 -5.26 8.68 15.65
C ASP A 157 -6.65 8.87 16.28
N ASN A 158 -7.66 9.16 15.45
CA ASN A 158 -9.07 9.26 15.85
C ASN A 158 -9.82 7.99 15.45
N GLU A 159 -10.35 7.26 16.43
CA GLU A 159 -11.12 6.03 16.22
C GLU A 159 -12.34 6.24 15.30
N ALA A 160 -13.01 7.40 15.37
CA ALA A 160 -14.16 7.68 14.51
C ALA A 160 -13.76 7.75 13.03
N ILE A 161 -12.57 8.27 12.73
CA ILE A 161 -11.99 8.29 11.38
C ILE A 161 -11.65 6.87 10.93
N ALA A 162 -11.02 6.06 11.79
CA ALA A 162 -10.74 4.67 11.50
C ALA A 162 -12.02 3.88 11.19
N ARG A 163 -13.09 4.07 11.99
CA ARG A 163 -14.40 3.45 11.76
C ARG A 163 -15.09 3.94 10.48
N LYS A 164 -14.96 5.24 10.14
CA LYS A 164 -15.48 5.79 8.87
C LYS A 164 -14.79 5.11 7.68
N ALA A 165 -13.47 4.96 7.74
CA ALA A 165 -12.70 4.27 6.72
C ALA A 165 -13.00 2.76 6.70
N GLN A 166 -13.14 2.09 7.84
CA GLN A 166 -13.55 0.69 7.93
C GLN A 166 -14.85 0.44 7.15
N LYS A 167 -15.87 1.26 7.37
CA LYS A 167 -17.17 1.14 6.66
C LYS A 167 -17.00 1.30 5.13
N LEU A 168 -16.07 2.16 4.71
CA LEU A 168 -15.77 2.36 3.32
C LEU A 168 -15.21 1.09 2.66
N PHE A 169 -14.23 0.44 3.30
CA PHE A 169 -13.48 -0.69 2.71
C PHE A 169 -14.08 -2.07 2.99
N THR A 170 -14.80 -2.28 4.11
CA THR A 170 -15.36 -3.60 4.45
C THR A 170 -16.27 -4.11 3.34
N SER A 171 -16.03 -5.35 2.90
CA SER A 171 -16.81 -6.06 1.89
C SER A 171 -16.87 -7.56 2.24
N PRO A 172 -17.69 -8.36 1.56
CA PRO A 172 -17.70 -9.82 1.80
C PRO A 172 -16.34 -10.50 1.60
N ALA A 173 -15.47 -9.95 0.73
CA ALA A 173 -14.15 -10.48 0.45
C ALA A 173 -13.03 -9.79 1.25
N LEU A 174 -13.28 -8.64 1.89
CA LEU A 174 -12.27 -7.91 2.66
C LEU A 174 -12.79 -7.56 4.06
N CYS A 175 -12.30 -8.28 5.06
CA CYS A 175 -12.52 -7.96 6.46
C CYS A 175 -11.59 -6.82 6.89
N VAL A 176 -12.13 -5.76 7.50
CA VAL A 176 -11.34 -4.58 7.91
C VAL A 176 -11.42 -4.39 9.41
N TYR A 177 -10.27 -4.42 10.06
CA TYR A 177 -10.12 -4.11 11.49
C TYR A 177 -9.68 -2.65 11.67
N THR A 178 -10.06 -2.04 12.79
CA THR A 178 -9.62 -0.69 13.15
C THR A 178 -8.52 -0.73 14.21
N HIS A 179 -7.62 0.24 14.16
CA HIS A 179 -6.55 0.41 15.15
C HIS A 179 -6.27 1.90 15.39
N THR A 180 -5.69 2.25 16.53
CA THR A 180 -5.25 3.64 16.84
C THR A 180 -3.73 3.81 16.77
N ASP A 181 -2.95 2.74 16.75
CA ASP A 181 -1.50 2.79 16.57
C ASP A 181 -1.13 2.95 15.09
N VAL A 182 -1.22 4.19 14.59
CA VAL A 182 -0.81 4.52 13.21
C VAL A 182 0.66 4.22 12.99
N ILE A 183 1.52 4.44 14.00
CA ILE A 183 2.97 4.20 13.91
C ILE A 183 3.25 2.74 13.64
N GLY A 184 2.72 1.84 14.47
CA GLY A 184 2.94 0.41 14.34
C GLY A 184 2.36 -0.17 13.04
N VAL A 185 1.19 0.29 12.63
CA VAL A 185 0.54 -0.16 11.39
C VAL A 185 1.36 0.22 10.16
N GLU A 186 1.91 1.45 10.08
CA GLU A 186 2.77 1.86 8.98
C GLU A 186 4.13 1.19 9.01
N LEU A 187 4.77 1.12 10.19
CA LEU A 187 6.10 0.50 10.32
C LEU A 187 6.05 -1.01 10.05
N GLY A 188 5.06 -1.73 10.56
CA GLY A 188 4.86 -3.13 10.26
C GLY A 188 4.77 -3.39 8.76
N GLY A 189 3.90 -2.65 8.06
CA GLY A 189 3.73 -2.76 6.62
C GLY A 189 4.95 -2.35 5.79
N SER A 190 5.79 -1.44 6.31
CA SER A 190 6.98 -0.94 5.61
C SER A 190 8.19 -1.84 5.86
N LEU A 191 8.50 -2.14 7.14
CA LEU A 191 9.70 -2.88 7.55
C LEU A 191 9.68 -4.36 7.13
N LYS A 192 8.50 -4.99 7.09
CA LYS A 192 8.37 -6.37 6.59
C LYS A 192 8.97 -6.58 5.20
N ASN A 193 8.96 -5.54 4.37
CA ASN A 193 9.46 -5.60 3.00
C ASN A 193 10.97 -5.87 2.95
N ILE A 194 11.72 -5.43 3.97
CA ILE A 194 13.15 -5.74 4.13
C ILE A 194 13.34 -7.23 4.40
N ILE A 195 12.53 -7.77 5.32
CA ILE A 195 12.60 -9.19 5.66
C ILE A 195 12.21 -10.06 4.45
N ALA A 196 11.25 -9.60 3.65
CA ALA A 196 10.84 -10.29 2.43
C ALA A 196 11.96 -10.32 1.36
N LEU A 197 12.80 -9.29 1.25
CA LEU A 197 14.03 -9.34 0.44
C LEU A 197 14.95 -10.46 0.93
N GLY A 198 15.21 -10.50 2.25
CA GLY A 198 16.04 -11.55 2.86
C GLY A 198 15.47 -12.96 2.67
N ALA A 199 14.13 -13.13 2.80
CA ALA A 199 13.45 -14.40 2.55
C ALA A 199 13.61 -14.85 1.09
N GLY A 200 13.50 -13.91 0.14
CA GLY A 200 13.76 -14.19 -1.27
C GLY A 200 15.21 -14.60 -1.53
N ILE A 201 16.19 -13.96 -0.87
CA ILE A 201 17.60 -14.37 -0.97
C ILE A 201 17.78 -15.79 -0.41
N ALA A 202 17.20 -16.12 0.73
CA ALA A 202 17.28 -17.45 1.32
C ALA A 202 16.70 -18.54 0.39
N ASP A 203 15.56 -18.26 -0.24
CA ASP A 203 14.94 -19.14 -1.23
C ASP A 203 15.79 -19.28 -2.50
N GLY A 204 16.33 -18.17 -2.99
CA GLY A 204 17.20 -18.17 -4.19
C GLY A 204 18.51 -18.94 -3.99
N LEU A 205 19.03 -18.97 -2.76
CA LEU A 205 20.22 -19.75 -2.35
C LEU A 205 19.88 -21.21 -1.98
N GLY A 206 18.58 -21.58 -1.95
CA GLY A 206 18.18 -22.95 -1.61
C GLY A 206 18.35 -23.34 -0.15
N TYR A 207 18.30 -22.39 0.80
CA TYR A 207 18.51 -22.68 2.23
C TYR A 207 17.37 -23.44 2.91
N GLY A 208 16.22 -23.53 2.26
CA GLY A 208 15.06 -24.29 2.70
C GLY A 208 14.21 -23.61 3.76
N ASP A 209 13.12 -24.29 4.16
CA ASP A 209 12.05 -23.71 4.98
C ASP A 209 12.47 -23.41 6.43
N ASN A 210 13.37 -24.22 7.00
CA ASN A 210 13.86 -23.96 8.39
C ASN A 210 14.63 -22.65 8.47
N ALA A 211 15.50 -22.35 7.51
CA ALA A 211 16.25 -21.10 7.46
C ALA A 211 15.32 -19.91 7.22
N LYS A 212 14.36 -20.06 6.31
CA LYS A 212 13.35 -19.03 6.05
C LYS A 212 12.48 -18.76 7.29
N ALA A 213 12.03 -19.80 8.01
CA ALA A 213 11.26 -19.64 9.23
C ALA A 213 12.07 -18.93 10.33
N ALA A 214 13.35 -19.28 10.49
CA ALA A 214 14.26 -18.60 11.42
C ALA A 214 14.45 -17.13 11.06
N LEU A 215 14.66 -16.81 9.77
CA LEU A 215 14.77 -15.44 9.26
C LEU A 215 13.50 -14.62 9.55
N ILE A 216 12.31 -15.17 9.26
CA ILE A 216 11.03 -14.50 9.50
C ILE A 216 10.86 -14.23 11.00
N THR A 217 11.13 -15.19 11.86
CA THR A 217 11.00 -15.06 13.32
C THR A 217 11.94 -14.00 13.87
N ARG A 218 13.23 -14.05 13.48
CA ARG A 218 14.22 -13.04 13.87
C ARG A 218 13.87 -11.67 13.32
N GLY A 219 13.49 -11.61 12.04
CA GLY A 219 13.07 -10.37 11.39
C GLY A 219 11.87 -9.72 12.09
N LEU A 220 10.86 -10.49 12.51
CA LEU A 220 9.75 -9.97 13.30
C LEU A 220 10.22 -9.34 14.61
N THR A 221 11.15 -9.98 15.32
CA THR A 221 11.72 -9.45 16.56
C THR A 221 12.42 -8.10 16.30
N GLU A 222 13.22 -8.02 15.25
CA GLU A 222 14.00 -6.82 14.92
C GLU A 222 13.11 -5.65 14.47
N ILE A 223 12.12 -5.90 13.59
CA ILE A 223 11.19 -4.84 13.19
C ILE A 223 10.29 -4.39 14.34
N THR A 224 9.97 -5.29 15.28
CA THR A 224 9.23 -4.93 16.51
C THR A 224 10.07 -4.04 17.40
N ALA A 225 11.33 -4.40 17.65
CA ALA A 225 12.23 -3.59 18.47
C ALA A 225 12.43 -2.19 17.90
N LEU A 226 12.68 -2.09 16.58
CA LEU A 226 12.80 -0.80 15.90
C LEU A 226 11.49 -0.01 15.97
N GLY A 227 10.34 -0.67 15.73
CA GLY A 227 9.03 -0.03 15.81
C GLY A 227 8.72 0.54 17.18
N VAL A 228 9.03 -0.21 18.24
CA VAL A 228 8.88 0.25 19.64
C VAL A 228 9.78 1.45 19.94
N ALA A 229 11.03 1.42 19.47
CA ALA A 229 11.95 2.55 19.61
C ALA A 229 11.43 3.81 18.90
N LEU A 230 10.61 3.65 17.86
CA LEU A 230 9.96 4.74 17.12
C LEU A 230 8.55 5.09 17.66
N GLY A 231 8.14 4.50 18.78
CA GLY A 231 6.89 4.84 19.49
C GLY A 231 5.68 3.96 19.15
N ALA A 232 5.85 2.83 18.47
CA ALA A 232 4.78 1.89 18.17
C ALA A 232 4.44 0.98 19.37
N ASN A 233 3.22 0.47 19.39
CA ASN A 233 2.83 -0.57 20.32
C ASN A 233 3.38 -1.94 19.84
N PRO A 234 4.12 -2.69 20.70
CA PRO A 234 4.69 -3.99 20.31
C PRO A 234 3.63 -5.01 19.87
N LEU A 235 2.43 -4.98 20.44
CA LEU A 235 1.34 -5.91 20.07
C LEU A 235 0.83 -5.71 18.64
N THR A 236 1.00 -4.53 18.06
CA THR A 236 0.64 -4.25 16.66
C THR A 236 1.42 -5.15 15.70
N PHE A 237 2.68 -5.48 16.02
CA PHE A 237 3.52 -6.33 15.19
C PHE A 237 3.14 -7.82 15.25
N SER A 238 2.44 -8.26 16.29
CA SER A 238 1.89 -9.61 16.38
C SER A 238 0.57 -9.76 15.59
N GLY A 239 0.01 -8.66 15.08
CA GLY A 239 -1.25 -8.62 14.34
C GLY A 239 -1.08 -8.75 12.82
N LEU A 240 -2.16 -8.37 12.11
CA LEU A 240 -2.23 -8.47 10.64
C LEU A 240 -1.17 -7.63 9.92
N THR A 241 -0.85 -6.43 10.42
CA THR A 241 0.09 -5.50 9.77
C THR A 241 1.56 -5.85 10.04
N GLY A 242 1.84 -6.63 11.07
CA GLY A 242 3.16 -7.17 11.38
C GLY A 242 3.27 -8.61 10.89
N LEU A 243 3.03 -9.59 11.77
CA LEU A 243 3.21 -11.01 11.51
C LEU A 243 2.41 -11.49 10.28
N GLY A 244 1.13 -11.09 10.16
CA GLY A 244 0.28 -11.55 9.06
C GLY A 244 0.81 -11.10 7.69
N ASP A 245 1.14 -9.82 7.55
CA ASP A 245 1.66 -9.26 6.29
C ASP A 245 3.11 -9.73 6.03
N LEU A 246 3.89 -9.96 7.07
CA LEU A 246 5.24 -10.52 6.98
C LEU A 246 5.21 -11.95 6.40
N ILE A 247 4.38 -12.84 6.95
CA ILE A 247 4.23 -14.22 6.44
C ILE A 247 3.77 -14.20 4.99
N ALA A 248 2.69 -13.47 4.66
CA ALA A 248 2.16 -13.39 3.32
C ALA A 248 3.22 -12.90 2.32
N THR A 249 4.01 -11.88 2.70
CA THR A 249 5.00 -11.27 1.79
C THR A 249 6.26 -12.12 1.62
N CYS A 250 6.70 -12.82 2.67
CA CYS A 250 7.89 -13.69 2.61
C CYS A 250 7.63 -15.02 1.90
N SER A 251 6.38 -15.51 1.90
CA SER A 251 6.03 -16.82 1.35
C SER A 251 5.43 -16.76 -0.05
N SER A 252 4.92 -15.59 -0.48
CA SER A 252 4.22 -15.49 -1.76
C SER A 252 5.16 -15.17 -2.92
N THR A 253 5.00 -15.90 -4.01
CA THR A 253 5.64 -15.60 -5.30
C THR A 253 5.12 -14.31 -5.95
N LEU A 254 3.97 -13.79 -5.49
CA LEU A 254 3.42 -12.51 -5.90
C LEU A 254 4.13 -11.31 -5.24
N SER A 255 5.00 -11.57 -4.26
CA SER A 255 5.76 -10.53 -3.57
C SER A 255 6.91 -9.99 -4.43
N ARG A 256 6.82 -8.74 -4.82
CA ARG A 256 7.90 -8.05 -5.56
C ARG A 256 9.21 -8.00 -4.77
N ASN A 257 9.13 -7.84 -3.45
CA ASN A 257 10.32 -7.82 -2.60
C ASN A 257 10.97 -9.22 -2.55
N HIS A 258 10.18 -10.26 -2.37
CA HIS A 258 10.66 -11.64 -2.43
C HIS A 258 11.32 -11.95 -3.79
N TYR A 259 10.66 -11.57 -4.88
CA TYR A 259 11.21 -11.72 -6.24
C TYR A 259 12.58 -11.04 -6.39
N VAL A 260 12.73 -9.79 -5.94
CA VAL A 260 14.03 -9.09 -5.97
C VAL A 260 15.09 -9.87 -5.20
N GLY A 261 14.75 -10.41 -4.01
CA GLY A 261 15.67 -11.22 -3.23
C GLY A 261 16.13 -12.48 -3.97
N VAL A 262 15.20 -13.20 -4.59
CA VAL A 262 15.51 -14.41 -5.39
C VAL A 262 16.45 -14.07 -6.57
N GLU A 263 16.19 -12.99 -7.29
CA GLU A 263 17.00 -12.60 -8.44
C GLU A 263 18.40 -12.10 -8.06
N LEU A 264 18.52 -11.42 -6.90
CA LEU A 264 19.83 -11.05 -6.34
C LEU A 264 20.66 -12.31 -5.99
N ALA A 265 20.03 -13.32 -5.40
CA ALA A 265 20.70 -14.58 -5.07
C ALA A 265 21.19 -15.34 -6.32
N LYS A 266 20.54 -15.15 -7.47
CA LYS A 266 20.98 -15.67 -8.77
C LYS A 266 22.12 -14.87 -9.40
N GLY A 267 22.61 -13.82 -8.74
CA GLY A 267 23.74 -12.99 -9.19
C GLY A 267 23.36 -11.83 -10.12
N ARG A 268 22.05 -11.54 -10.32
CA ARG A 268 21.63 -10.36 -11.08
C ARG A 268 21.86 -9.10 -10.26
N SER A 269 22.28 -8.04 -10.92
CA SER A 269 22.41 -6.73 -10.28
C SER A 269 21.03 -6.12 -9.96
N LEU A 270 20.95 -5.31 -8.89
CA LEU A 270 19.71 -4.62 -8.53
C LEU A 270 19.17 -3.75 -9.67
N GLN A 271 20.06 -3.12 -10.46
CA GLN A 271 19.69 -2.30 -11.60
C GLN A 271 19.00 -3.10 -12.71
N GLU A 272 19.53 -4.28 -13.06
CA GLU A 272 18.92 -5.17 -14.06
C GLU A 272 17.54 -5.67 -13.60
N ILE A 273 17.42 -6.02 -12.31
CA ILE A 273 16.16 -6.51 -11.73
C ILE A 273 15.11 -5.39 -11.78
N THR A 274 15.45 -4.19 -11.30
CA THR A 274 14.49 -3.07 -11.25
C THR A 274 14.06 -2.60 -12.64
N ASN A 275 14.97 -2.64 -13.63
CA ASN A 275 14.65 -2.30 -15.02
C ASN A 275 13.71 -3.32 -15.70
N SER A 276 13.73 -4.58 -15.25
CA SER A 276 12.89 -5.65 -15.80
C SER A 276 11.53 -5.78 -15.10
N MET A 277 11.31 -5.07 -13.98
CA MET A 277 10.09 -5.20 -13.19
C MET A 277 9.00 -4.22 -13.61
N THR A 278 7.76 -4.67 -13.58
CA THR A 278 6.59 -3.79 -13.58
C THR A 278 6.24 -3.42 -12.15
N GLY A 279 6.50 -2.17 -11.75
CA GLY A 279 6.22 -1.64 -10.42
C GLY A 279 7.42 -1.68 -9.47
N VAL A 280 7.24 -1.16 -8.25
CA VAL A 280 8.32 -0.89 -7.29
C VAL A 280 8.35 -1.98 -6.21
N ALA A 281 9.56 -2.43 -5.85
CA ALA A 281 9.84 -3.21 -4.65
C ALA A 281 10.23 -2.24 -3.52
N GLU A 282 9.29 -1.90 -2.67
CA GLU A 282 9.45 -0.88 -1.61
C GLU A 282 10.52 -1.26 -0.55
N GLY A 283 10.84 -2.55 -0.42
CA GLY A 283 11.88 -3.03 0.46
C GLY A 283 13.25 -2.44 0.15
N VAL A 284 13.53 -2.17 -1.12
CA VAL A 284 14.82 -1.58 -1.55
C VAL A 284 15.01 -0.19 -0.95
N SER A 285 14.04 0.71 -1.15
CA SER A 285 14.08 2.06 -0.58
C SER A 285 13.99 2.05 0.95
N THR A 286 13.14 1.18 1.52
CA THR A 286 12.98 1.06 2.97
C THR A 286 14.29 0.60 3.64
N THR A 287 15.04 -0.33 3.03
CA THR A 287 16.38 -0.75 3.53
C THR A 287 17.32 0.45 3.63
N LEU A 288 17.39 1.28 2.57
CA LEU A 288 18.25 2.47 2.57
C LEU A 288 17.89 3.47 3.67
N VAL A 289 16.61 3.59 3.99
CA VAL A 289 16.16 4.46 5.09
C VAL A 289 16.54 3.88 6.44
N VAL A 290 16.24 2.61 6.67
CA VAL A 290 16.49 1.95 7.97
C VAL A 290 17.97 1.90 8.32
N CYS A 291 18.86 1.70 7.34
CA CYS A 291 20.31 1.78 7.58
C CYS A 291 20.80 3.18 8.02
N LYS A 292 19.96 4.21 7.95
CA LYS A 292 20.28 5.60 8.32
C LYS A 292 19.49 6.10 9.55
N LEU A 293 18.58 5.29 10.08
CA LEU A 293 17.86 5.55 11.32
C LEU A 293 18.69 5.13 12.53
#